data_64207db2c2c6038e43096139a170cd73
#
_entry.id   64207db2c2c6038e43096139a170cd73
#
_cell.length_a   1.000
_cell.length_b   1.000
_cell.length_c   1.000
_cell.angle_alpha   90.00
_cell.angle_beta   90.00
_cell.angle_gamma   90.00
#
_symmetry.space_group_name_H-M   'P 1'
#
loop_
_entity.id
_entity.type
_entity.pdbx_description
1 polymer ?
#
loop_
_entity_poly.entity_id
_entity_poly.type
_entity_poly.pdbx_seq_one_letter_code
_entity_poly.pdbx_strand_id
1 'polypeptide(L)'
;MAWTRDQMAERAAKELRDGFYVNLGIGIPTLVSNYIPAGMSVQLQSENGMLGFGPFPYEGEEDPDLINAGKQTVTEIPTTSYFSSADSFAMIRGGHIDLSILGAMQVAENGDLANWMIPGKMVKGMGGAMDLVAGVKKVVVVMEHSAKNEPKLLKRCTLPLTGAGVVDMVITDLGVFTIDKKGGGGMTLIELAPGATLDEIRNKTEASYRTSNAL
;
A
#
# COMPACT_ATOMS: atom_id res chain seq x y z
N MET A 1 12.75 7.51 -17.28
CA MET A 1 12.94 6.14 -16.71
C MET A 1 11.85 5.93 -15.69
N ALA A 2 11.27 4.72 -15.60
CA ALA A 2 10.31 4.37 -14.56
C ALA A 2 10.91 4.57 -13.16
N TRP A 3 10.09 4.83 -12.15
CA TRP A 3 10.53 4.87 -10.76
C TRP A 3 11.08 3.52 -10.29
N THR A 4 12.15 3.55 -9.53
CA THR A 4 12.62 2.38 -8.77
C THR A 4 11.65 2.09 -7.61
N ARG A 5 11.82 0.94 -6.94
CA ARG A 5 11.03 0.59 -5.75
C ARG A 5 11.19 1.62 -4.63
N ASP A 6 12.41 2.12 -4.43
CA ASP A 6 12.70 3.16 -3.45
C ASP A 6 12.01 4.48 -3.82
N GLN A 7 12.04 4.88 -5.07
CA GLN A 7 11.35 6.08 -5.54
C GLN A 7 9.82 5.97 -5.45
N MET A 8 9.25 4.78 -5.70
CA MET A 8 7.83 4.54 -5.44
C MET A 8 7.48 4.65 -3.95
N ALA A 9 8.33 4.11 -3.07
CA ALA A 9 8.15 4.23 -1.63
C ALA A 9 8.29 5.68 -1.15
N GLU A 10 9.28 6.42 -1.66
CA GLU A 10 9.44 7.86 -1.40
C GLU A 10 8.21 8.65 -1.86
N ARG A 11 7.69 8.32 -3.05
CA ARG A 11 6.44 8.93 -3.54
C ARG A 11 5.24 8.61 -2.63
N ALA A 12 5.14 7.36 -2.17
CA ALA A 12 4.08 6.93 -1.27
C ALA A 12 4.18 7.62 0.11
N ALA A 13 5.39 7.92 0.59
CA ALA A 13 5.61 8.66 1.83
C ALA A 13 4.99 10.07 1.80
N LYS A 14 4.77 10.67 0.62
CA LYS A 14 4.06 11.96 0.50
C LYS A 14 2.58 11.89 0.90
N GLU A 15 2.02 10.69 1.02
CA GLU A 15 0.65 10.46 1.51
C GLU A 15 0.55 10.43 3.03
N LEU A 16 1.69 10.37 3.74
CA LEU A 16 1.76 10.46 5.21
C LEU A 16 1.38 11.87 5.68
N ARG A 17 0.83 11.94 6.88
CA ARG A 17 0.55 13.20 7.57
C ARG A 17 0.97 13.07 9.03
N ASP A 18 1.27 14.19 9.64
CA ASP A 18 1.60 14.24 11.06
C ASP A 18 0.45 13.70 11.90
N GLY A 19 0.76 12.87 12.89
CA GLY A 19 -0.22 12.21 13.75
C GLY A 19 -0.93 11.00 13.16
N PHE A 20 -0.60 10.56 11.93
CA PHE A 20 -1.24 9.39 11.32
C PHE A 20 -0.84 8.08 11.98
N TYR A 21 -1.81 7.19 12.08
CA TYR A 21 -1.64 5.77 12.34
C TYR A 21 -1.62 5.03 11.00
N VAL A 22 -0.51 4.34 10.69
CA VAL A 22 -0.25 3.81 9.36
C VAL A 22 0.11 2.33 9.43
N ASN A 23 -0.54 1.52 8.59
CA ASN A 23 -0.15 0.14 8.37
C ASN A 23 0.57 -0.01 7.03
N LEU A 24 1.73 -0.64 7.05
CA LEU A 24 2.56 -0.90 5.87
C LEU A 24 2.54 -2.40 5.54
N GLY A 25 2.07 -2.73 4.35
CA GLY A 25 2.12 -4.09 3.81
C GLY A 25 3.54 -4.55 3.47
N ILE A 26 3.70 -5.83 3.20
CA ILE A 26 4.98 -6.48 2.91
C ILE A 26 5.48 -6.07 1.52
N GLY A 27 6.79 -5.92 1.38
CA GLY A 27 7.48 -5.62 0.12
C GLY A 27 7.74 -4.13 -0.09
N ILE A 28 7.36 -3.56 -1.24
CA ILE A 28 7.59 -2.12 -1.51
C ILE A 28 6.98 -1.22 -0.43
N PRO A 29 5.77 -1.48 0.09
CA PRO A 29 5.19 -0.67 1.16
C PRO A 29 6.06 -0.57 2.42
N THR A 30 6.78 -1.62 2.79
CA THR A 30 7.67 -1.60 3.97
C THR A 30 8.76 -0.52 3.84
N LEU A 31 9.25 -0.24 2.64
CA LEU A 31 10.28 0.76 2.39
C LEU A 31 9.83 2.19 2.70
N VAL A 32 8.52 2.45 2.77
CA VAL A 32 7.96 3.78 3.05
C VAL A 32 8.42 4.31 4.40
N SER A 33 8.66 3.43 5.38
CA SER A 33 9.18 3.81 6.70
C SER A 33 10.52 4.55 6.64
N ASN A 34 11.33 4.29 5.62
CA ASN A 34 12.63 4.95 5.41
C ASN A 34 12.51 6.41 4.93
N TYR A 35 11.32 6.81 4.49
CA TYR A 35 11.05 8.11 3.87
C TYR A 35 10.08 8.97 4.69
N ILE A 36 9.83 8.62 5.95
CA ILE A 36 9.06 9.46 6.87
C ILE A 36 9.83 10.78 7.05
N PRO A 37 9.24 11.95 6.75
CA PRO A 37 9.94 13.22 6.86
C PRO A 37 10.41 13.50 8.29
N ALA A 38 11.61 14.07 8.44
CA ALA A 38 12.13 14.48 9.74
C ALA A 38 11.14 15.45 10.42
N GLY A 39 10.84 15.19 11.69
CA GLY A 39 9.89 15.98 12.47
C GLY A 39 8.42 15.60 12.29
N MET A 40 8.09 14.69 11.38
CA MET A 40 6.74 14.15 11.25
C MET A 40 6.56 12.99 12.22
N SER A 41 5.53 13.04 13.04
CA SER A 41 5.14 11.94 13.95
C SER A 41 4.16 11.02 13.23
N VAL A 42 4.60 9.80 12.93
CA VAL A 42 3.76 8.74 12.35
C VAL A 42 3.85 7.51 13.26
N GLN A 43 2.72 6.94 13.63
CA GLN A 43 2.65 5.72 14.41
C GLN A 43 2.47 4.53 13.47
N LEU A 44 3.52 3.73 13.29
CA LEU A 44 3.45 2.52 12.48
C LEU A 44 2.77 1.40 13.28
N GLN A 45 1.70 0.84 12.71
CA GLN A 45 0.94 -0.26 13.30
C GLN A 45 1.28 -1.56 12.59
N SER A 46 1.53 -2.59 13.37
CA SER A 46 1.68 -3.97 12.90
C SER A 46 0.52 -4.81 13.43
N GLU A 47 -0.20 -5.49 12.54
CA GLU A 47 -1.42 -6.22 12.89
C GLU A 47 -1.18 -7.41 13.84
N ASN A 48 0.06 -7.88 13.99
CA ASN A 48 0.40 -8.91 14.96
C ASN A 48 0.34 -8.43 16.42
N GLY A 49 0.25 -7.11 16.67
CA GLY A 49 0.01 -6.55 18.00
C GLY A 49 1.02 -5.52 18.48
N MET A 50 1.60 -4.75 17.59
CA MET A 50 2.55 -3.69 17.92
C MET A 50 2.15 -2.36 17.29
N LEU A 51 2.21 -1.27 18.05
CA LEU A 51 2.02 0.09 17.60
C LEU A 51 3.23 0.94 17.96
N GLY A 52 3.71 1.76 17.02
CA GLY A 52 4.87 2.60 17.24
C GLY A 52 6.16 1.79 17.23
N PHE A 53 6.44 1.04 16.18
CA PHE A 53 7.74 0.40 16.04
C PHE A 53 8.74 1.31 15.32
N GLY A 54 10.01 1.13 15.65
CA GLY A 54 11.14 1.90 15.14
C GLY A 54 11.80 1.25 13.91
N PRO A 55 13.02 1.72 13.57
CA PRO A 55 13.79 1.18 12.46
C PRO A 55 14.21 -0.28 12.69
N PHE A 56 14.82 -0.87 11.67
CA PHE A 56 15.48 -2.17 11.82
C PHE A 56 16.66 -2.08 12.79
N PRO A 57 16.86 -3.10 13.65
CA PRO A 57 18.02 -3.16 14.55
C PRO A 57 19.34 -3.27 13.78
N TYR A 58 20.43 -2.89 14.41
CA TYR A 58 21.77 -3.23 13.90
C TYR A 58 22.07 -4.71 14.07
N GLU A 59 22.99 -5.23 13.27
CA GLU A 59 23.42 -6.62 13.35
C GLU A 59 23.91 -6.96 14.76
N GLY A 60 23.32 -7.99 15.36
CA GLY A 60 23.61 -8.44 16.73
C GLY A 60 22.77 -7.76 17.83
N GLU A 61 21.88 -6.85 17.47
CA GLU A 61 20.94 -6.20 18.40
C GLU A 61 19.49 -6.65 18.16
N GLU A 62 19.29 -7.68 17.34
CA GLU A 62 17.97 -8.19 17.00
C GLU A 62 17.30 -8.86 18.19
N ASP A 63 16.08 -8.46 18.50
CA ASP A 63 15.20 -9.18 19.41
C ASP A 63 14.22 -10.03 18.56
N PRO A 64 14.28 -11.36 18.65
CA PRO A 64 13.45 -12.24 17.83
C PRO A 64 11.95 -12.14 18.17
N ASP A 65 11.57 -11.57 19.32
CA ASP A 65 10.20 -11.37 19.75
C ASP A 65 9.64 -10.03 19.21
N LEU A 66 10.50 -9.10 18.77
CA LEU A 66 10.10 -7.81 18.23
C LEU A 66 10.05 -7.88 16.69
N ILE A 67 8.97 -8.40 16.15
CA ILE A 67 8.80 -8.55 14.71
C ILE A 67 7.58 -7.77 14.19
N ASN A 68 7.73 -7.17 12.99
CA ASN A 68 6.60 -6.63 12.26
C ASN A 68 5.77 -7.75 11.58
N ALA A 69 4.65 -7.37 10.97
CA ALA A 69 3.79 -8.32 10.23
C ALA A 69 4.50 -9.02 9.05
N GLY A 70 5.58 -8.43 8.54
CA GLY A 70 6.46 -9.02 7.52
C GLY A 70 7.47 -10.02 8.10
N LYS A 71 7.43 -10.29 9.42
CA LYS A 71 8.38 -11.15 10.15
C LYS A 71 9.82 -10.64 10.13
N GLN A 72 9.99 -9.33 9.99
CA GLN A 72 11.28 -8.68 10.12
C GLN A 72 11.41 -8.11 11.52
N THR A 73 12.58 -8.26 12.15
CA THR A 73 12.87 -7.66 13.45
C THR A 73 12.84 -6.15 13.36
N VAL A 74 12.25 -5.50 14.35
CA VAL A 74 12.16 -4.05 14.47
C VAL A 74 12.59 -3.62 15.87
N THR A 75 12.80 -2.33 16.07
CA THR A 75 13.14 -1.76 17.38
C THR A 75 11.93 -1.09 18.01
N GLU A 76 12.01 -0.83 19.31
CA GLU A 76 11.06 0.00 20.02
C GLU A 76 11.39 1.49 19.86
N ILE A 77 10.35 2.31 19.98
CA ILE A 77 10.44 3.75 20.20
C ILE A 77 9.74 4.11 21.53
N PRO A 78 9.95 5.29 22.11
CA PRO A 78 9.37 5.65 23.41
C PRO A 78 7.84 5.54 23.51
N THR A 79 7.15 5.49 22.38
CA THR A 79 5.68 5.37 22.30
C THR A 79 5.20 3.96 21.94
N THR A 80 6.09 2.98 21.88
CA THR A 80 5.73 1.60 21.54
C THR A 80 4.72 1.03 22.53
N SER A 81 3.70 0.38 22.00
CA SER A 81 2.67 -0.30 22.76
C SER A 81 2.41 -1.69 22.18
N TYR A 82 2.18 -2.66 23.08
CA TYR A 82 1.89 -4.04 22.72
C TYR A 82 0.48 -4.42 23.14
N PHE A 83 -0.19 -5.20 22.33
CA PHE A 83 -1.55 -5.65 22.58
C PHE A 83 -1.81 -6.96 21.81
N SER A 84 -2.93 -7.58 22.11
CA SER A 84 -3.32 -8.81 21.39
C SER A 84 -3.60 -8.54 19.92
N SER A 85 -3.46 -9.56 19.07
CA SER A 85 -3.89 -9.45 17.68
C SER A 85 -5.38 -9.12 17.56
N ALA A 86 -6.21 -9.56 18.52
CA ALA A 86 -7.62 -9.22 18.55
C ALA A 86 -7.85 -7.72 18.72
N ASP A 87 -7.12 -7.07 19.63
CA ASP A 87 -7.18 -5.62 19.83
C ASP A 87 -6.65 -4.88 18.60
N SER A 88 -5.57 -5.38 18.00
CA SER A 88 -5.01 -4.84 16.77
C SER A 88 -6.04 -4.80 15.64
N PHE A 89 -6.73 -5.92 15.38
CA PHE A 89 -7.79 -5.98 14.39
C PHE A 89 -9.02 -5.16 14.77
N ALA A 90 -9.32 -5.02 16.07
CA ALA A 90 -10.37 -4.11 16.54
C ALA A 90 -10.05 -2.65 16.23
N MET A 91 -8.79 -2.21 16.37
CA MET A 91 -8.34 -0.87 15.95
C MET A 91 -8.54 -0.65 14.45
N ILE A 92 -8.17 -1.64 13.62
CA ILE A 92 -8.33 -1.58 12.16
C ILE A 92 -9.82 -1.44 11.82
N ARG A 93 -10.66 -2.38 12.28
CA ARG A 93 -12.10 -2.41 12.01
C ARG A 93 -12.85 -1.21 12.59
N GLY A 94 -12.36 -0.68 13.71
CA GLY A 94 -12.90 0.52 14.36
C GLY A 94 -12.56 1.83 13.65
N GLY A 95 -11.79 1.80 12.53
CA GLY A 95 -11.43 3.00 11.76
C GLY A 95 -10.37 3.88 12.44
N HIS A 96 -9.56 3.30 13.33
CA HIS A 96 -8.51 4.03 14.04
C HIS A 96 -7.19 4.10 13.24
N ILE A 97 -7.07 3.39 12.13
CA ILE A 97 -5.93 3.46 11.23
C ILE A 97 -6.25 4.43 10.09
N ASP A 98 -5.40 5.44 9.91
CA ASP A 98 -5.64 6.52 8.93
C ASP A 98 -5.29 6.09 7.51
N LEU A 99 -4.21 5.31 7.36
CA LEU A 99 -3.67 4.94 6.07
C LEU A 99 -3.15 3.50 6.09
N SER A 100 -3.51 2.73 5.07
CA SER A 100 -2.81 1.48 4.76
C SER A 100 -2.17 1.58 3.38
N ILE A 101 -0.89 1.22 3.30
CA ILE A 101 -0.14 1.14 2.04
C ILE A 101 0.12 -0.34 1.75
N LEU A 102 -0.43 -0.85 0.66
CA LEU A 102 -0.42 -2.27 0.32
C LEU A 102 0.21 -2.53 -1.05
N GLY A 103 0.79 -3.71 -1.22
CA GLY A 103 1.12 -4.23 -2.54
C GLY A 103 -0.10 -4.84 -3.23
N ALA A 104 -0.06 -4.93 -4.57
CA ALA A 104 -1.12 -5.58 -5.34
C ALA A 104 -0.59 -6.44 -6.48
N MET A 105 -1.38 -7.44 -6.84
CA MET A 105 -1.26 -8.20 -8.08
C MET A 105 -2.10 -7.55 -9.18
N GLN A 106 -3.33 -7.11 -8.85
CA GLN A 106 -4.24 -6.41 -9.75
C GLN A 106 -5.05 -5.37 -9.00
N VAL A 107 -5.33 -4.25 -9.67
CA VAL A 107 -6.30 -3.23 -9.25
C VAL A 107 -7.22 -2.92 -10.41
N ALA A 108 -8.52 -2.88 -10.18
CA ALA A 108 -9.50 -2.50 -11.19
C ALA A 108 -9.83 -1.01 -11.15
N GLU A 109 -10.38 -0.49 -12.26
CA GLU A 109 -10.75 0.93 -12.41
C GLU A 109 -11.78 1.43 -11.38
N ASN A 110 -12.56 0.52 -10.80
CA ASN A 110 -13.54 0.80 -9.74
C ASN A 110 -12.95 0.71 -8.31
N GLY A 111 -11.66 0.40 -8.17
CA GLY A 111 -10.99 0.26 -6.88
C GLY A 111 -11.02 -1.15 -6.28
N ASP A 112 -11.41 -2.17 -7.01
CA ASP A 112 -11.26 -3.55 -6.57
C ASP A 112 -9.78 -3.91 -6.44
N LEU A 113 -9.44 -4.66 -5.39
CA LEU A 113 -8.08 -5.09 -5.07
C LEU A 113 -7.97 -6.61 -5.05
N ALA A 114 -6.93 -7.13 -5.70
CA ALA A 114 -6.52 -8.54 -5.59
C ALA A 114 -5.01 -8.61 -5.30
N ASN A 115 -4.63 -9.21 -4.15
CA ASN A 115 -3.23 -9.27 -3.73
C ASN A 115 -2.82 -10.54 -2.96
N TRP A 116 -3.67 -11.56 -2.86
CA TRP A 116 -3.40 -12.69 -1.97
C TRP A 116 -3.28 -14.04 -2.64
N MET A 117 -3.85 -14.24 -3.84
CA MET A 117 -3.86 -15.53 -4.51
C MET A 117 -3.79 -15.42 -6.03
N ILE A 118 -3.03 -16.31 -6.65
CA ILE A 118 -3.10 -16.64 -8.07
C ILE A 118 -3.54 -18.11 -8.16
N PRO A 119 -4.77 -18.41 -8.58
CA PRO A 119 -5.29 -19.78 -8.63
C PRO A 119 -4.36 -20.73 -9.39
N GLY A 120 -4.09 -21.88 -8.79
CA GLY A 120 -3.22 -22.92 -9.38
C GLY A 120 -1.72 -22.61 -9.40
N LYS A 121 -1.29 -21.41 -8.94
CA LYS A 121 0.13 -21.01 -8.96
C LYS A 121 0.66 -20.59 -7.59
N MET A 122 -0.07 -19.74 -6.89
CA MET A 122 0.43 -19.14 -5.65
C MET A 122 -0.70 -18.77 -4.71
N VAL A 123 -0.59 -19.14 -3.46
CA VAL A 123 -1.43 -18.68 -2.36
C VAL A 123 -0.53 -18.07 -1.30
N LYS A 124 -0.53 -16.74 -1.17
CA LYS A 124 0.18 -16.06 -0.09
C LYS A 124 -0.61 -16.02 1.21
N GLY A 125 -1.92 -16.31 1.11
CA GLY A 125 -2.85 -16.09 2.19
C GLY A 125 -3.30 -14.63 2.26
N MET A 126 -4.52 -14.41 2.76
CA MET A 126 -5.08 -13.07 2.86
C MET A 126 -4.52 -12.27 4.04
N GLY A 127 -4.01 -12.94 5.08
CA GLY A 127 -3.54 -12.29 6.31
C GLY A 127 -4.56 -11.29 6.84
N GLY A 128 -4.10 -10.11 7.25
CA GLY A 128 -4.92 -8.99 7.68
C GLY A 128 -5.43 -8.07 6.55
N ALA A 129 -5.08 -8.35 5.30
CA ALA A 129 -5.33 -7.41 4.20
C ALA A 129 -6.82 -7.10 3.98
N MET A 130 -7.71 -8.10 4.16
CA MET A 130 -9.15 -7.89 4.02
C MET A 130 -9.73 -6.98 5.10
N ASP A 131 -9.26 -7.10 6.34
CA ASP A 131 -9.64 -6.21 7.43
C ASP A 131 -9.08 -4.80 7.23
N LEU A 132 -7.81 -4.69 6.81
CA LEU A 132 -7.17 -3.41 6.50
C LEU A 132 -7.97 -2.63 5.47
N VAL A 133 -8.26 -3.23 4.31
CA VAL A 133 -8.96 -2.51 3.23
C VAL A 133 -10.42 -2.18 3.57
N ALA A 134 -11.02 -2.90 4.51
CA ALA A 134 -12.40 -2.64 4.96
C ALA A 134 -12.47 -1.58 6.07
N GLY A 135 -11.43 -1.48 6.92
CA GLY A 135 -11.47 -0.69 8.15
C GLY A 135 -10.70 0.64 8.11
N VAL A 136 -9.66 0.78 7.28
CA VAL A 136 -8.85 1.99 7.25
C VAL A 136 -9.53 3.15 6.53
N LYS A 137 -9.13 4.39 6.84
CA LYS A 137 -9.72 5.59 6.21
C LYS A 137 -9.26 5.78 4.78
N LYS A 138 -8.02 5.40 4.44
CA LYS A 138 -7.45 5.51 3.09
C LYS A 138 -6.59 4.30 2.74
N VAL A 139 -6.79 3.74 1.56
CA VAL A 139 -6.00 2.63 1.00
C VAL A 139 -5.18 3.13 -0.18
N VAL A 140 -3.86 3.04 -0.06
CA VAL A 140 -2.92 3.32 -1.14
C VAL A 140 -2.25 2.02 -1.58
N VAL A 141 -2.24 1.77 -2.86
CA VAL A 141 -1.53 0.62 -3.44
C VAL A 141 -0.22 1.08 -4.05
N VAL A 142 0.87 0.36 -3.77
CA VAL A 142 2.17 0.56 -4.43
C VAL A 142 2.57 -0.73 -5.13
N MET A 143 2.73 -0.68 -6.45
CA MET A 143 3.01 -1.87 -7.26
C MET A 143 3.69 -1.52 -8.58
N GLU A 144 4.36 -2.48 -9.22
CA GLU A 144 4.80 -2.34 -10.61
C GLU A 144 3.56 -2.22 -11.54
N HIS A 145 3.63 -1.36 -12.56
CA HIS A 145 2.52 -1.05 -13.46
C HIS A 145 2.08 -2.27 -14.30
N SER A 146 3.05 -3.07 -14.68
CA SER A 146 2.84 -4.29 -15.46
C SER A 146 3.73 -5.42 -14.96
N ALA A 147 3.38 -6.65 -15.28
CA ALA A 147 4.20 -7.83 -15.01
C ALA A 147 4.32 -8.66 -16.29
N LYS A 148 5.55 -8.93 -16.76
CA LYS A 148 5.80 -9.65 -18.02
C LYS A 148 5.04 -9.06 -19.22
N ASN A 149 4.97 -7.74 -19.30
CA ASN A 149 4.20 -6.95 -20.25
C ASN A 149 2.67 -7.07 -20.17
N GLU A 150 2.14 -7.74 -19.14
CA GLU A 150 0.69 -7.76 -18.89
C GLU A 150 0.30 -6.62 -17.95
N PRO A 151 -0.78 -5.86 -18.26
CA PRO A 151 -1.30 -4.82 -17.37
C PRO A 151 -1.70 -5.38 -16.01
N LYS A 152 -1.50 -4.57 -14.96
CA LYS A 152 -2.01 -4.83 -13.61
C LYS A 152 -3.11 -3.86 -13.21
N LEU A 153 -3.27 -2.76 -13.96
CA LEU A 153 -4.42 -1.87 -13.89
C LEU A 153 -5.45 -2.32 -14.92
N LEU A 154 -6.56 -2.85 -14.46
CA LEU A 154 -7.52 -3.60 -15.28
C LEU A 154 -8.91 -2.96 -15.22
N LYS A 155 -9.77 -3.26 -16.19
CA LYS A 155 -11.19 -2.94 -16.12
C LYS A 155 -11.87 -3.68 -14.97
N ARG A 156 -11.51 -4.94 -14.77
CA ARG A 156 -11.97 -5.81 -13.68
C ARG A 156 -10.85 -6.74 -13.25
N CYS A 157 -10.73 -6.97 -11.95
CA CYS A 157 -9.83 -8.00 -11.45
C CYS A 157 -10.28 -9.38 -11.92
N THR A 158 -9.32 -10.20 -12.35
CA THR A 158 -9.52 -11.61 -12.74
C THR A 158 -9.11 -12.56 -11.62
N LEU A 159 -8.33 -12.08 -10.66
CA LEU A 159 -7.91 -12.81 -9.47
C LEU A 159 -8.92 -12.63 -8.32
N PRO A 160 -8.95 -13.57 -7.37
CA PRO A 160 -9.80 -13.46 -6.18
C PRO A 160 -9.54 -12.15 -5.43
N LEU A 161 -10.61 -11.43 -5.14
CA LEU A 161 -10.54 -10.12 -4.52
C LEU A 161 -10.10 -10.19 -3.06
N THR A 162 -9.34 -9.19 -2.64
CA THR A 162 -9.08 -8.82 -1.24
C THR A 162 -10.18 -7.89 -0.74
N GLY A 163 -10.65 -6.99 -1.60
CA GLY A 163 -11.76 -6.10 -1.31
C GLY A 163 -12.32 -5.48 -2.59
N ALA A 164 -13.61 -5.18 -2.58
CA ALA A 164 -14.33 -4.56 -3.69
C ALA A 164 -14.48 -3.05 -3.45
N GLY A 165 -14.03 -2.22 -4.41
CA GLY A 165 -14.15 -0.76 -4.33
C GLY A 165 -13.39 -0.14 -3.15
N VAL A 166 -12.23 -0.67 -2.77
CA VAL A 166 -11.52 -0.28 -1.55
C VAL A 166 -10.33 0.66 -1.80
N VAL A 167 -9.72 0.61 -2.98
CA VAL A 167 -8.50 1.38 -3.29
C VAL A 167 -8.83 2.84 -3.58
N ASP A 168 -8.13 3.76 -2.92
CA ASP A 168 -8.24 5.22 -3.13
C ASP A 168 -7.18 5.76 -4.09
N MET A 169 -5.98 5.16 -4.09
CA MET A 169 -4.85 5.60 -4.89
C MET A 169 -3.96 4.43 -5.28
N VAL A 170 -3.41 4.48 -6.49
CA VAL A 170 -2.41 3.54 -6.96
C VAL A 170 -1.16 4.30 -7.39
N ILE A 171 -0.02 3.93 -6.84
CA ILE A 171 1.31 4.41 -7.21
C ILE A 171 2.02 3.26 -7.92
N THR A 172 2.42 3.50 -9.16
CA THR A 172 3.17 2.54 -9.96
C THR A 172 4.54 3.11 -10.33
N ASP A 173 5.40 2.30 -10.89
CA ASP A 173 6.68 2.76 -11.44
C ASP A 173 6.54 3.74 -12.61
N LEU A 174 5.34 3.86 -13.22
CA LEU A 174 5.08 4.78 -14.34
C LEU A 174 4.29 6.04 -13.95
N GLY A 175 3.54 6.02 -12.85
CA GLY A 175 2.72 7.17 -12.45
C GLY A 175 1.78 6.88 -11.31
N VAL A 176 0.98 7.90 -10.95
CA VAL A 176 0.05 7.89 -9.83
C VAL A 176 -1.38 8.07 -10.32
N PHE A 177 -2.27 7.24 -9.82
CA PHE A 177 -3.69 7.28 -10.11
C PHE A 177 -4.50 7.43 -8.82
N THR A 178 -5.53 8.26 -8.86
CA THR A 178 -6.60 8.29 -7.84
C THR A 178 -7.82 7.55 -8.35
N ILE A 179 -8.60 6.99 -7.43
CA ILE A 179 -9.85 6.29 -7.76
C ILE A 179 -11.00 6.93 -6.99
N ASP A 180 -12.00 7.42 -7.71
CA ASP A 180 -13.24 7.92 -7.13
C ASP A 180 -14.23 6.77 -6.93
N LYS A 181 -14.20 6.20 -5.73
CA LYS A 181 -15.06 5.07 -5.34
C LYS A 181 -16.53 5.45 -5.15
N LYS A 182 -16.82 6.70 -4.79
CA LYS A 182 -18.14 7.16 -4.35
C LYS A 182 -18.95 7.83 -5.46
N GLY A 183 -18.27 8.56 -6.34
CA GLY A 183 -18.92 9.35 -7.39
C GLY A 183 -19.09 8.60 -8.71
N GLY A 184 -18.69 7.33 -8.80
CA GLY A 184 -18.68 6.59 -10.07
C GLY A 184 -17.69 7.15 -11.08
N GLY A 185 -16.76 7.98 -10.61
CA GLY A 185 -15.80 8.73 -11.42
C GLY A 185 -14.64 7.92 -11.97
N GLY A 186 -14.42 6.71 -11.44
CA GLY A 186 -13.36 5.82 -11.90
C GLY A 186 -11.95 6.33 -11.61
N MET A 187 -11.01 5.87 -12.43
CA MET A 187 -9.58 6.13 -12.26
C MET A 187 -9.14 7.42 -12.96
N THR A 188 -8.25 8.19 -12.33
CA THR A 188 -7.65 9.41 -12.89
C THR A 188 -6.15 9.38 -12.70
N LEU A 189 -5.38 9.48 -13.79
CA LEU A 189 -3.93 9.69 -13.76
C LEU A 189 -3.66 11.13 -13.33
N ILE A 190 -2.92 11.29 -12.22
CA ILE A 190 -2.62 12.61 -11.61
C ILE A 190 -1.14 12.98 -11.65
N GLU A 191 -0.24 12.04 -11.90
CA GLU A 191 1.20 12.27 -11.91
C GLU A 191 1.89 11.24 -12.81
N LEU A 192 2.89 11.67 -13.57
CA LEU A 192 3.79 10.79 -14.33
C LEU A 192 5.12 10.62 -13.60
N ALA A 193 5.67 9.41 -13.61
CA ALA A 193 7.05 9.20 -13.21
C ALA A 193 8.00 9.93 -14.18
N PRO A 194 9.15 10.43 -13.72
CA PRO A 194 10.12 11.09 -14.58
C PRO A 194 10.50 10.22 -15.78
N GLY A 195 10.26 10.72 -16.99
CA GLY A 195 10.55 10.04 -18.24
C GLY A 195 9.52 8.98 -18.68
N ALA A 196 8.46 8.76 -17.92
CA ALA A 196 7.28 8.04 -18.42
C ALA A 196 6.47 8.93 -19.36
N THR A 197 5.78 8.33 -20.32
CA THR A 197 4.94 9.06 -21.29
C THR A 197 3.48 8.60 -21.20
N LEU A 198 2.57 9.48 -21.62
CA LEU A 198 1.14 9.12 -21.69
C LEU A 198 0.88 7.94 -22.61
N ASP A 199 1.66 7.80 -23.70
CA ASP A 199 1.55 6.67 -24.63
C ASP A 199 2.02 5.36 -23.97
N GLU A 200 3.08 5.42 -23.16
CA GLU A 200 3.53 4.25 -22.39
C GLU A 200 2.47 3.81 -21.38
N ILE A 201 1.90 4.74 -20.64
CA ILE A 201 0.79 4.48 -19.70
C ILE A 201 -0.39 3.85 -20.45
N ARG A 202 -0.79 4.43 -21.60
CA ARG A 202 -1.93 3.93 -22.40
C ARG A 202 -1.70 2.50 -22.87
N ASN A 203 -0.51 2.18 -23.35
CA ASN A 203 -0.17 0.87 -23.89
C ASN A 203 -0.05 -0.22 -22.80
N LYS A 204 0.18 0.17 -21.53
CA LYS A 204 0.37 -0.75 -20.40
C LYS A 204 -0.81 -0.77 -19.44
N THR A 205 -1.91 -0.07 -19.72
CA THR A 205 -3.11 0.02 -18.87
C THR A 205 -4.32 -0.52 -19.63
N GLU A 206 -5.00 -1.52 -19.05
CA GLU A 206 -6.29 -1.99 -19.59
C GLU A 206 -7.46 -1.18 -19.02
N ALA A 207 -7.32 -0.70 -17.77
CA ALA A 207 -8.32 0.13 -17.10
C ALA A 207 -8.65 1.39 -17.91
N SER A 208 -9.90 1.81 -17.89
CA SER A 208 -10.31 3.13 -18.36
C SER A 208 -9.88 4.17 -17.34
N TYR A 209 -9.27 5.26 -17.77
CA TYR A 209 -8.88 6.35 -16.89
C TYR A 209 -8.98 7.70 -17.58
N ARG A 210 -9.10 8.75 -16.79
CA ARG A 210 -8.98 10.15 -17.22
C ARG A 210 -7.58 10.66 -16.90
N THR A 211 -7.14 11.65 -17.63
CA THR A 211 -5.90 12.38 -17.33
C THR A 211 -6.27 13.68 -16.63
N SER A 212 -5.59 13.99 -15.53
CA SER A 212 -5.75 15.26 -14.83
C SER A 212 -5.32 16.43 -15.73
N ASN A 213 -6.02 17.57 -15.63
CA ASN A 213 -5.65 18.80 -16.32
C ASN A 213 -4.33 19.44 -15.77
N ALA A 214 -3.78 18.88 -14.68
CA ALA A 214 -2.55 19.35 -14.05
C ALA A 214 -1.29 18.59 -14.56
N LEU A 215 -1.45 17.65 -15.49
CA LEU A 215 -0.36 16.90 -16.13
C LEU A 215 0.16 17.58 -17.36
#